data_51ee15494b18a1a87c71958a45a8921a
#
_entry.id   51ee15494b18a1a87c71958a45a8921a
#
_cell.length_a   1.000
_cell.length_b   1.000
_cell.length_c   1.000
_cell.angle_alpha   90.00
_cell.angle_beta   90.00
_cell.angle_gamma   90.00
#
_symmetry.space_group_name_H-M   'P 1'
#
loop_
_entity.id
_entity.type
_entity.pdbx_description
1 polymer ?
#
loop_
_entity_poly.entity_id
_entity_poly.type
_entity_poly.pdbx_seq_one_letter_code
_entity_poly.pdbx_strand_id
1 'polypeptide(L)'
;KNGGSVIFISDHYNADRNLNRIDSSESMNGYRRGAYQNMTKDMNNEEKNSNVMHNVKSSDWLSQNFGVRFRYNALGDINTQNIVSSKDSFGITKGVHSVSMHSGSTLAITNPNKAKGIIYMPEHLTHSQKWSHAVDQGIYNGGGINEGPYVAISKIGKGKAAFIGDSSLVEDRSPKYLREDNGKPKKTYDGFKEQDNGKLLNNLTTWLGKKESQSSMKDMGIKLDHKTPLLNFEQPENSIEPQKEPWTNPIEGYKWYDRSTFKKGSYGSDQQGADDGVDDKSSSYQKQNGKVELTLPQNIQPHHPFQFTIKLTGYEPNSTINDVRVGLYKDGGKQIGSFSSNRNQFNTPGYSPSQSIKTNGAGEASITLTARVTDEIKDANIRVKQGKKILLTQKMNENF
;
A
#
# COMPACT_ATOMS: atom_id res chain seq x y z
N LYS A 1 12.90 -17.29 3.64
CA LYS A 1 13.58 -18.55 3.32
C LYS A 1 12.61 -19.73 3.12
N ASN A 2 11.46 -19.72 3.77
CA ASN A 2 10.49 -20.83 3.77
C ASN A 2 9.41 -20.73 2.67
N GLY A 3 9.50 -19.77 1.74
CA GLY A 3 8.59 -19.65 0.58
C GLY A 3 7.68 -18.43 0.59
N GLY A 4 7.77 -17.53 1.56
CA GLY A 4 7.06 -16.24 1.53
C GLY A 4 7.64 -15.26 0.52
N SER A 5 6.84 -14.28 0.11
CA SER A 5 7.26 -13.17 -0.73
C SER A 5 7.03 -11.84 -0.03
N VAL A 6 7.90 -10.86 -0.27
CA VAL A 6 7.86 -9.54 0.37
C VAL A 6 8.29 -8.46 -0.62
N ILE A 7 7.72 -7.27 -0.49
CA ILE A 7 8.16 -6.06 -1.18
C ILE A 7 8.66 -5.07 -0.12
N PHE A 8 9.86 -4.55 -0.33
CA PHE A 8 10.44 -3.46 0.45
C PHE A 8 10.40 -2.19 -0.38
N ILE A 9 9.80 -1.15 0.14
CA ILE A 9 9.68 0.15 -0.51
C ILE A 9 10.21 1.21 0.45
N SER A 10 11.08 2.07 -0.04
CA SER A 10 11.52 3.27 0.66
C SER A 10 11.51 4.45 -0.30
N ASP A 11 11.76 5.62 0.22
CA ASP A 11 11.84 6.86 -0.53
C ASP A 11 13.30 7.34 -0.62
N HIS A 12 13.55 8.54 -1.17
CA HIS A 12 14.87 9.15 -1.08
C HIS A 12 15.35 9.20 0.37
N TYR A 13 16.66 9.14 0.57
CA TYR A 13 17.20 9.25 1.91
C TYR A 13 16.81 10.58 2.57
N ASN A 14 16.52 10.51 3.84
CA ASN A 14 16.10 11.62 4.69
C ASN A 14 14.61 12.03 4.56
N ALA A 15 13.79 11.28 3.81
CA ALA A 15 12.35 11.57 3.74
C ALA A 15 11.70 11.63 5.13
N ASP A 16 12.13 10.76 6.05
CA ASP A 16 11.62 10.69 7.43
C ASP A 16 12.60 11.25 8.48
N ARG A 17 13.88 11.44 8.13
CA ARG A 17 14.96 11.75 9.07
C ARG A 17 14.82 13.12 9.76
N ASN A 18 14.16 14.07 9.11
CA ASN A 18 13.92 15.36 9.72
C ASN A 18 12.92 15.33 10.88
N LEU A 19 11.99 14.38 10.82
CA LEU A 19 10.98 14.15 11.85
C LEU A 19 11.48 13.12 12.87
N ASN A 20 12.17 12.09 12.38
CA ASN A 20 12.57 10.91 13.14
C ASN A 20 14.09 10.82 13.29
N ARG A 21 14.57 10.01 14.22
CA ARG A 21 16.00 9.70 14.34
C ARG A 21 16.47 8.60 13.39
N ILE A 22 15.55 7.89 12.78
CA ILE A 22 15.79 6.76 11.89
C ILE A 22 14.93 6.96 10.64
N ASP A 23 15.55 6.97 9.49
CA ASP A 23 14.87 6.99 8.19
C ASP A 23 14.32 5.60 7.87
N SER A 24 13.29 5.51 7.02
CA SER A 24 12.72 4.23 6.59
C SER A 24 13.76 3.33 5.92
N SER A 25 14.65 3.90 5.10
CA SER A 25 15.75 3.19 4.46
C SER A 25 16.78 2.67 5.47
N GLU A 26 17.10 3.47 6.51
CA GLU A 26 17.98 3.05 7.61
C GLU A 26 17.36 1.88 8.40
N SER A 27 16.08 1.96 8.69
CA SER A 27 15.33 0.89 9.37
C SER A 27 15.37 -0.42 8.59
N MET A 28 15.16 -0.39 7.27
CA MET A 28 15.21 -1.56 6.41
C MET A 28 16.63 -2.10 6.25
N ASN A 29 17.63 -1.23 6.06
CA ASN A 29 19.03 -1.65 5.98
C ASN A 29 19.53 -2.26 7.30
N GLY A 30 19.01 -1.79 8.43
CA GLY A 30 19.36 -2.28 9.76
C GLY A 30 20.47 -1.48 10.46
N TYR A 31 20.75 -0.23 10.02
CA TYR A 31 21.70 0.65 10.70
C TYR A 31 21.40 2.13 10.41
N ARG A 32 21.78 3.00 11.34
CA ARG A 32 21.73 4.45 11.16
C ARG A 32 23.01 4.96 10.51
N ARG A 33 22.85 5.84 9.53
CA ARG A 33 23.97 6.56 8.91
C ARG A 33 24.69 7.42 9.93
N GLY A 34 26.01 7.31 9.98
CA GLY A 34 26.84 8.01 10.96
C GLY A 34 26.73 7.51 12.42
N ALA A 35 26.02 6.40 12.64
CA ALA A 35 25.77 5.85 13.97
C ALA A 35 25.85 4.32 14.00
N TYR A 36 26.60 3.70 13.11
CA TYR A 36 26.68 2.23 13.00
C TYR A 36 27.20 1.58 14.29
N GLN A 37 28.23 2.16 14.93
CA GLN A 37 28.78 1.62 16.17
C GLN A 37 27.88 1.89 17.39
N ASN A 38 26.98 2.85 17.30
CA ASN A 38 26.08 3.22 18.37
C ASN A 38 24.74 3.73 17.81
N MET A 39 23.77 2.84 17.66
CA MET A 39 22.44 3.16 17.11
C MET A 39 21.71 4.26 17.88
N THR A 40 22.02 4.46 19.17
CA THR A 40 21.40 5.47 20.04
C THR A 40 22.22 6.76 20.16
N LYS A 41 23.23 6.95 19.30
CA LYS A 41 24.02 8.19 19.26
C LYS A 41 23.08 9.40 19.19
N ASP A 42 23.38 10.43 19.99
CA ASP A 42 22.64 11.69 20.07
C ASP A 42 21.14 11.58 20.49
N MET A 43 20.72 10.43 20.99
CA MET A 43 19.41 10.23 21.58
C MET A 43 19.43 10.59 23.09
N ASN A 44 18.36 11.19 23.57
CA ASN A 44 18.14 11.40 25.01
C ASN A 44 17.72 10.08 25.70
N ASN A 45 17.56 10.10 27.02
CA ASN A 45 17.22 8.88 27.79
C ASN A 45 15.81 8.36 27.46
N GLU A 46 14.87 9.24 27.16
CA GLU A 46 13.50 8.85 26.81
C GLU A 46 13.47 8.13 25.45
N GLU A 47 14.17 8.65 24.45
CA GLU A 47 14.34 8.01 23.16
C GLU A 47 15.01 6.63 23.27
N LYS A 48 16.14 6.55 24.01
CA LYS A 48 16.91 5.31 24.18
C LYS A 48 16.10 4.19 24.84
N ASN A 49 15.24 4.55 25.79
CA ASN A 49 14.44 3.61 26.55
C ASN A 49 13.06 3.35 25.95
N SER A 50 12.74 3.96 24.82
CA SER A 50 11.46 3.79 24.13
C SER A 50 11.31 2.38 23.54
N ASN A 51 10.08 1.94 23.37
CA ASN A 51 9.78 0.63 22.78
C ASN A 51 10.36 0.47 21.35
N VAL A 52 10.47 1.56 20.58
CA VAL A 52 11.01 1.51 19.22
C VAL A 52 12.52 1.29 19.18
N MET A 53 13.23 1.60 20.27
CA MET A 53 14.68 1.37 20.40
C MET A 53 15.03 0.14 21.24
N HIS A 54 14.03 -0.57 21.75
CA HIS A 54 14.28 -1.75 22.59
C HIS A 54 14.96 -2.87 21.76
N ASN A 55 16.17 -3.28 22.20
CA ASN A 55 17.00 -4.30 21.53
C ASN A 55 17.42 -3.98 20.09
N VAL A 56 17.36 -2.74 19.64
CA VAL A 56 17.83 -2.34 18.32
C VAL A 56 19.35 -2.33 18.28
N LYS A 57 19.92 -3.04 17.29
CA LYS A 57 21.38 -3.13 17.06
C LYS A 57 21.66 -2.99 15.56
N SER A 58 22.78 -2.37 15.24
CA SER A 58 23.26 -2.30 13.85
C SER A 58 23.59 -3.69 13.30
N SER A 59 23.19 -3.97 12.06
CA SER A 59 23.33 -5.31 11.50
C SER A 59 23.55 -5.39 9.99
N ASP A 60 23.38 -4.33 9.22
CA ASP A 60 23.33 -4.40 7.74
C ASP A 60 22.42 -5.54 7.23
N TRP A 61 21.28 -5.70 7.89
CA TRP A 61 20.40 -6.85 7.80
C TRP A 61 19.90 -7.14 6.39
N LEU A 62 19.52 -6.09 5.65
CA LEU A 62 18.94 -6.23 4.31
C LEU A 62 19.98 -6.78 3.33
N SER A 63 21.19 -6.23 3.34
CA SER A 63 22.30 -6.66 2.51
C SER A 63 22.69 -8.11 2.82
N GLN A 64 22.86 -8.44 4.10
CA GLN A 64 23.26 -9.79 4.52
C GLN A 64 22.21 -10.84 4.13
N ASN A 65 20.94 -10.54 4.26
CA ASN A 65 19.88 -11.50 3.97
C ASN A 65 19.48 -11.56 2.49
N PHE A 66 19.38 -10.41 1.81
CA PHE A 66 18.81 -10.32 0.47
C PHE A 66 19.81 -9.93 -0.62
N GLY A 67 21.01 -9.48 -0.26
CA GLY A 67 22.01 -9.03 -1.21
C GLY A 67 21.68 -7.67 -1.83
N VAL A 68 20.84 -6.88 -1.17
CA VAL A 68 20.41 -5.54 -1.57
C VAL A 68 20.52 -4.59 -0.38
N ARG A 69 20.83 -3.34 -0.63
CA ARG A 69 20.79 -2.24 0.34
C ARG A 69 20.12 -1.05 -0.31
N PHE A 70 19.24 -0.32 0.40
CA PHE A 70 18.82 1.01 -0.01
C PHE A 70 20.02 1.95 0.06
N ARG A 71 20.31 2.65 -1.03
CA ARG A 71 21.34 3.70 -1.01
C ARG A 71 20.79 4.93 -0.31
N TYR A 72 21.68 5.72 0.22
CA TYR A 72 21.34 6.98 0.87
C TYR A 72 21.46 8.17 -0.10
N ASN A 73 21.27 7.91 -1.39
CA ASN A 73 21.17 8.94 -2.40
C ASN A 73 19.74 9.54 -2.46
N ALA A 74 19.59 10.64 -3.15
CA ALA A 74 18.34 11.34 -3.29
C ALA A 74 18.24 11.95 -4.70
N LEU A 75 17.50 11.29 -5.56
CA LEU A 75 17.25 11.69 -6.93
C LEU A 75 15.95 12.50 -7.01
N GLY A 76 15.85 13.38 -8.00
CA GLY A 76 14.61 14.13 -8.28
C GLY A 76 13.61 13.34 -9.11
N ASP A 77 12.75 14.06 -9.81
CA ASP A 77 11.75 13.46 -10.70
C ASP A 77 12.43 12.98 -12.00
N ILE A 78 12.42 11.67 -12.25
CA ILE A 78 13.14 11.06 -13.37
C ILE A 78 12.27 10.01 -14.05
N ASN A 79 12.22 10.07 -15.38
CA ASN A 79 11.70 8.97 -16.21
C ASN A 79 12.88 8.17 -16.79
N THR A 80 12.74 6.84 -16.80
CA THR A 80 13.78 5.97 -17.33
C THR A 80 13.24 4.93 -18.31
N GLN A 81 14.05 4.64 -19.33
CA GLN A 81 13.87 3.53 -20.27
C GLN A 81 15.00 2.50 -20.12
N ASN A 82 15.86 2.65 -19.12
CA ASN A 82 16.95 1.73 -18.84
C ASN A 82 16.41 0.49 -18.09
N ILE A 83 15.80 -0.40 -18.86
CA ILE A 83 14.99 -1.53 -18.39
C ILE A 83 15.64 -2.82 -18.86
N VAL A 84 15.90 -3.73 -17.92
CA VAL A 84 16.43 -5.07 -18.21
C VAL A 84 15.43 -5.85 -19.05
N SER A 85 15.92 -6.64 -20.00
CA SER A 85 15.06 -7.42 -20.90
C SER A 85 14.10 -8.34 -20.13
N SER A 86 12.91 -8.58 -20.71
CA SER A 86 11.91 -9.48 -20.11
C SER A 86 12.48 -10.89 -19.88
N LYS A 87 13.36 -11.37 -20.75
CA LYS A 87 14.05 -12.67 -20.60
C LYS A 87 14.92 -12.70 -19.35
N ASP A 88 15.63 -11.62 -19.06
CA ASP A 88 16.56 -11.51 -17.96
C ASP A 88 15.95 -10.99 -16.65
N SER A 89 14.61 -10.81 -16.62
CA SER A 89 13.81 -10.35 -15.48
C SER A 89 12.62 -11.26 -15.15
N PHE A 90 12.67 -12.53 -15.56
CA PHE A 90 11.57 -13.51 -15.34
C PHE A 90 10.21 -13.06 -15.88
N GLY A 91 10.20 -12.24 -16.91
CA GLY A 91 8.97 -11.69 -17.48
C GLY A 91 8.44 -10.43 -16.78
N ILE A 92 9.07 -9.96 -15.69
CA ILE A 92 8.60 -8.80 -14.93
C ILE A 92 8.57 -7.54 -15.78
N THR A 93 9.55 -7.34 -16.64
CA THR A 93 9.62 -6.16 -17.52
C THR A 93 8.91 -6.34 -18.87
N LYS A 94 8.11 -7.40 -19.04
CA LYS A 94 7.35 -7.63 -20.27
C LYS A 94 6.38 -6.51 -20.54
N GLY A 95 6.56 -5.82 -21.68
CA GLY A 95 5.74 -4.68 -22.11
C GLY A 95 5.92 -3.42 -21.26
N VAL A 96 6.99 -3.34 -20.47
CA VAL A 96 7.39 -2.13 -19.75
C VAL A 96 8.44 -1.41 -20.60
N HIS A 97 8.16 -0.15 -20.98
CA HIS A 97 9.01 0.65 -21.86
C HIS A 97 9.57 1.89 -21.18
N SER A 98 8.85 2.44 -20.21
CA SER A 98 9.28 3.58 -19.42
C SER A 98 8.71 3.49 -18.01
N VAL A 99 9.49 3.95 -17.03
CA VAL A 99 9.13 3.96 -15.60
C VAL A 99 9.46 5.33 -15.03
N SER A 100 8.61 5.86 -14.16
CA SER A 100 8.82 7.14 -13.47
C SER A 100 9.21 6.95 -12.01
N MET A 101 9.99 7.91 -11.51
CA MET A 101 10.37 8.09 -10.10
C MET A 101 10.08 9.55 -9.71
N HIS A 102 9.60 9.76 -8.49
CA HIS A 102 9.42 11.09 -7.89
C HIS A 102 10.17 11.20 -6.57
N SER A 103 11.32 11.86 -6.61
CA SER A 103 12.14 12.09 -5.41
C SER A 103 12.56 10.79 -4.69
N GLY A 104 13.03 9.81 -5.44
CA GLY A 104 13.39 8.49 -4.92
C GLY A 104 14.87 8.28 -4.67
N SER A 105 15.22 7.06 -4.34
CA SER A 105 16.59 6.55 -4.21
C SER A 105 16.86 5.42 -5.18
N THR A 106 18.12 5.01 -5.31
CA THR A 106 18.49 3.75 -5.93
C THR A 106 18.85 2.72 -4.85
N LEU A 107 19.11 1.52 -5.31
CA LEU A 107 19.50 0.37 -4.51
C LEU A 107 20.95 0.00 -4.84
N ALA A 108 21.65 -0.64 -3.91
CA ALA A 108 22.91 -1.28 -4.18
C ALA A 108 22.73 -2.80 -4.24
N ILE A 109 23.15 -3.45 -5.32
CA ILE A 109 23.32 -4.90 -5.36
C ILE A 109 24.62 -5.22 -4.64
N THR A 110 24.52 -5.75 -3.43
CA THR A 110 25.67 -6.13 -2.60
C THR A 110 26.09 -7.58 -2.83
N ASN A 111 25.16 -8.44 -3.27
CA ASN A 111 25.42 -9.83 -3.62
C ASN A 111 24.63 -10.27 -4.86
N PRO A 112 25.26 -10.29 -6.06
CA PRO A 112 24.60 -10.70 -7.31
C PRO A 112 24.10 -12.16 -7.34
N ASN A 113 24.61 -13.04 -6.48
CA ASN A 113 24.09 -14.40 -6.37
C ASN A 113 22.72 -14.47 -5.70
N LYS A 114 22.33 -13.42 -4.98
CA LYS A 114 21.04 -13.32 -4.28
C LYS A 114 20.09 -12.36 -4.96
N ALA A 115 20.59 -11.31 -5.62
CA ALA A 115 19.77 -10.20 -6.10
C ALA A 115 20.17 -9.71 -7.49
N LYS A 116 19.21 -9.05 -8.15
CA LYS A 116 19.37 -8.48 -9.50
C LYS A 116 18.54 -7.22 -9.65
N GLY A 117 19.14 -6.19 -10.23
CA GLY A 117 18.43 -5.00 -10.71
C GLY A 117 17.62 -5.29 -11.98
N ILE A 118 16.46 -4.69 -12.10
CA ILE A 118 15.58 -4.83 -13.27
C ILE A 118 15.20 -3.49 -13.92
N ILE A 119 15.26 -2.40 -13.17
CA ILE A 119 15.09 -1.02 -13.67
C ILE A 119 16.25 -0.20 -13.16
N TYR A 120 16.91 0.54 -14.04
CA TYR A 120 18.01 1.45 -13.72
C TYR A 120 17.67 2.87 -14.14
N MET A 121 18.26 3.88 -13.51
CA MET A 121 18.13 5.26 -13.93
C MET A 121 18.88 5.51 -15.26
N PRO A 122 18.55 6.58 -15.99
CA PRO A 122 19.32 6.99 -17.16
C PRO A 122 20.79 7.19 -16.81
N GLU A 123 21.67 6.99 -17.77
CA GLU A 123 23.09 7.35 -17.64
C GLU A 123 23.30 8.86 -17.74
N HIS A 124 24.45 9.34 -17.28
CA HIS A 124 24.87 10.74 -17.34
C HIS A 124 23.97 11.71 -16.56
N LEU A 125 23.42 11.25 -15.44
CA LEU A 125 22.72 12.14 -14.51
C LEU A 125 23.71 13.15 -13.90
N THR A 126 23.27 14.39 -13.82
CA THR A 126 24.02 15.51 -13.25
C THR A 126 23.41 15.98 -11.93
N HIS A 127 24.10 16.86 -11.22
CA HIS A 127 23.59 17.45 -9.99
C HIS A 127 22.23 18.15 -10.13
N SER A 128 21.86 18.61 -11.33
CA SER A 128 20.56 19.24 -11.56
C SER A 128 19.38 18.27 -11.41
N GLN A 129 19.63 16.96 -11.47
CA GLN A 129 18.63 15.90 -11.38
C GLN A 129 18.57 15.25 -10.00
N LYS A 130 19.35 15.75 -9.04
CA LYS A 130 19.21 15.32 -7.64
C LYS A 130 17.96 15.94 -7.01
N TRP A 131 17.50 15.35 -5.92
CA TRP A 131 16.52 15.97 -5.03
C TRP A 131 17.05 17.32 -4.52
N SER A 132 16.24 18.38 -4.61
CA SER A 132 16.68 19.75 -4.29
C SER A 132 17.13 19.93 -2.84
N HIS A 133 16.66 19.09 -1.93
CA HIS A 133 16.99 19.10 -0.50
C HIS A 133 17.87 17.91 -0.10
N ALA A 134 18.56 17.27 -1.04
CA ALA A 134 19.49 16.19 -0.73
C ALA A 134 20.55 16.63 0.29
N VAL A 135 20.82 15.77 1.27
CA VAL A 135 21.75 16.06 2.40
C VAL A 135 23.22 15.88 2.04
N ASP A 136 23.50 15.40 0.84
CA ASP A 136 24.83 15.27 0.25
C ASP A 136 24.78 15.54 -1.27
N GLN A 137 25.70 14.94 -2.06
CA GLN A 137 25.69 15.12 -3.52
C GLN A 137 24.42 14.57 -4.21
N GLY A 138 23.62 13.75 -3.52
CA GLY A 138 22.34 13.22 -3.99
C GLY A 138 22.43 12.14 -5.06
N ILE A 139 23.28 12.32 -6.09
CA ILE A 139 23.58 11.35 -7.15
C ILE A 139 25.05 10.93 -6.95
N TYR A 140 25.29 9.63 -6.83
CA TYR A 140 26.59 9.11 -6.39
C TYR A 140 27.51 8.73 -7.55
N ASN A 141 26.97 8.13 -8.61
CA ASN A 141 27.76 7.62 -9.74
C ASN A 141 27.22 8.05 -11.13
N GLY A 142 26.41 9.11 -11.18
CA GLY A 142 25.94 9.70 -12.43
C GLY A 142 24.86 8.88 -13.17
N GLY A 143 24.10 8.05 -12.48
CA GLY A 143 23.07 7.23 -13.09
C GLY A 143 23.55 5.86 -13.61
N GLY A 144 22.73 5.20 -14.40
CA GLY A 144 23.02 3.91 -15.00
C GLY A 144 23.29 2.78 -13.99
N ILE A 145 24.01 1.76 -14.43
CA ILE A 145 24.30 0.56 -13.61
C ILE A 145 25.11 0.92 -12.36
N ASN A 146 26.02 1.87 -12.46
CA ASN A 146 26.89 2.27 -11.35
C ASN A 146 26.16 3.06 -10.26
N GLU A 147 25.06 3.75 -10.59
CA GLU A 147 24.18 4.36 -9.59
C GLU A 147 23.37 3.30 -8.86
N GLY A 148 23.27 2.10 -9.41
CA GLY A 148 22.45 1.01 -8.91
C GLY A 148 21.02 1.04 -9.42
N PRO A 149 20.27 -0.07 -9.27
CA PRO A 149 18.92 -0.17 -9.78
C PRO A 149 17.93 0.66 -8.95
N TYR A 150 16.89 1.14 -9.61
CA TYR A 150 15.70 1.71 -9.00
C TYR A 150 14.76 0.61 -8.46
N VAL A 151 14.64 -0.48 -9.23
CA VAL A 151 13.87 -1.65 -8.83
C VAL A 151 14.77 -2.87 -8.93
N ALA A 152 14.79 -3.67 -7.86
CA ALA A 152 15.54 -4.91 -7.78
C ALA A 152 14.69 -6.07 -7.27
N ILE A 153 15.14 -7.28 -7.55
CA ILE A 153 14.53 -8.52 -7.08
C ILE A 153 15.58 -9.39 -6.38
N SER A 154 15.11 -10.23 -5.47
CA SER A 154 15.97 -11.19 -4.76
C SER A 154 15.30 -12.54 -4.64
N LYS A 155 16.12 -13.60 -4.64
CA LYS A 155 15.71 -14.99 -4.47
C LYS A 155 16.53 -15.64 -3.38
N ILE A 156 15.86 -16.12 -2.31
CA ILE A 156 16.55 -16.69 -1.14
C ILE A 156 15.77 -17.89 -0.61
N GLY A 157 16.38 -19.05 -0.68
CA GLY A 157 15.69 -20.29 -0.38
C GLY A 157 14.43 -20.40 -1.25
N LYS A 158 13.29 -20.76 -0.68
CA LYS A 158 12.02 -20.79 -1.40
C LYS A 158 11.34 -19.42 -1.51
N GLY A 159 11.87 -18.38 -0.86
CA GLY A 159 11.28 -17.06 -0.81
C GLY A 159 11.76 -16.13 -1.92
N LYS A 160 11.00 -15.07 -2.16
CA LYS A 160 11.30 -13.99 -3.11
C LYS A 160 11.11 -12.63 -2.46
N ALA A 161 11.86 -11.65 -2.91
CA ALA A 161 11.68 -10.27 -2.50
C ALA A 161 11.80 -9.33 -3.69
N ALA A 162 11.13 -8.19 -3.60
CA ALA A 162 11.30 -7.06 -4.50
C ALA A 162 11.63 -5.82 -3.67
N PHE A 163 12.34 -4.88 -4.30
CA PHE A 163 12.81 -3.65 -3.69
C PHE A 163 12.54 -2.50 -4.65
N ILE A 164 11.97 -1.43 -4.14
CA ILE A 164 11.63 -0.23 -4.91
C ILE A 164 12.14 0.98 -4.15
N GLY A 165 12.91 1.83 -4.82
CA GLY A 165 13.56 2.99 -4.22
C GLY A 165 12.68 4.25 -4.13
N ASP A 166 11.38 4.13 -4.36
CA ASP A 166 10.44 5.25 -4.32
C ASP A 166 9.02 4.77 -4.03
N SER A 167 8.36 5.37 -3.07
CA SER A 167 6.97 5.07 -2.72
C SER A 167 5.98 5.54 -3.79
N SER A 168 6.32 6.58 -4.55
CA SER A 168 5.42 7.13 -5.56
C SER A 168 5.04 6.15 -6.66
N LEU A 169 5.90 5.18 -6.99
CA LEU A 169 5.61 4.13 -7.99
C LEU A 169 4.34 3.33 -7.65
N VAL A 170 4.04 3.13 -6.38
CA VAL A 170 2.88 2.36 -5.91
C VAL A 170 1.72 3.25 -5.50
N GLU A 171 1.92 4.56 -5.46
CA GLU A 171 0.88 5.51 -5.08
C GLU A 171 -0.17 5.66 -6.17
N ASP A 172 -1.41 5.82 -5.75
CA ASP A 172 -2.52 6.30 -6.56
C ASP A 172 -3.11 7.56 -5.92
N ARG A 173 -4.24 8.05 -6.42
CA ARG A 173 -4.95 9.20 -5.83
C ARG A 173 -5.70 8.88 -4.55
N SER A 174 -5.63 7.65 -4.07
CA SER A 174 -6.30 7.22 -2.86
C SER A 174 -5.71 7.85 -1.62
N PRO A 175 -6.37 7.71 -0.48
CA PRO A 175 -6.43 8.75 0.51
C PRO A 175 -5.06 9.28 0.87
N LYS A 176 -4.98 10.61 0.87
CA LYS A 176 -3.80 11.32 1.33
C LYS A 176 -3.67 11.09 2.82
N TYR A 177 -2.53 10.56 3.23
CA TYR A 177 -2.20 10.45 4.64
C TYR A 177 -2.12 11.83 5.29
N LEU A 178 -2.55 11.92 6.52
CA LEU A 178 -2.22 13.06 7.36
C LEU A 178 -0.81 12.86 7.92
N ARG A 179 -0.04 13.91 7.95
CA ARG A 179 1.30 13.90 8.55
C ARG A 179 1.20 13.78 10.06
N GLU A 180 2.02 12.95 10.63
CA GLU A 180 2.06 12.66 12.06
C GLU A 180 2.47 13.86 12.91
N ASP A 181 3.29 14.76 12.34
CA ASP A 181 3.82 15.91 13.06
C ASP A 181 2.84 17.09 13.14
N ASN A 182 2.04 17.33 12.12
CA ASN A 182 1.22 18.55 12.03
C ASN A 182 -0.24 18.33 11.63
N GLY A 183 -0.62 17.09 11.29
CA GLY A 183 -1.99 16.75 10.89
C GLY A 183 -2.42 17.30 9.52
N LYS A 184 -1.50 17.87 8.74
CA LYS A 184 -1.81 18.35 7.38
C LYS A 184 -1.74 17.19 6.39
N PRO A 185 -2.53 17.20 5.30
CA PRO A 185 -2.43 16.18 4.26
C PRO A 185 -1.00 16.09 3.69
N LYS A 186 -0.47 14.86 3.59
CA LYS A 186 0.77 14.61 2.87
C LYS A 186 0.50 14.71 1.36
N LYS A 187 1.41 15.34 0.61
CA LYS A 187 1.37 15.30 -0.85
C LYS A 187 1.63 13.87 -1.32
N THR A 188 0.81 13.37 -2.23
CA THR A 188 0.97 12.08 -2.90
C THR A 188 1.01 12.29 -4.41
N TYR A 189 1.58 11.34 -5.13
CA TYR A 189 1.57 11.27 -6.59
C TYR A 189 0.55 10.21 -7.06
N ASP A 190 0.17 10.24 -8.32
CA ASP A 190 -0.62 9.16 -8.96
C ASP A 190 0.32 8.26 -9.78
N GLY A 191 1.48 7.95 -9.20
CA GLY A 191 2.60 7.30 -9.90
C GLY A 191 2.27 5.94 -10.46
N PHE A 192 1.32 5.21 -9.86
CA PHE A 192 0.82 3.95 -10.43
C PHE A 192 0.31 4.10 -11.87
N LYS A 193 -0.25 5.26 -12.22
CA LYS A 193 -0.77 5.54 -13.56
C LYS A 193 0.23 6.19 -14.51
N GLU A 194 1.39 6.57 -13.99
CA GLU A 194 2.43 7.20 -14.80
C GLU A 194 3.24 6.15 -15.55
N GLN A 195 3.58 6.45 -16.78
CA GLN A 195 4.36 5.57 -17.65
C GLN A 195 3.82 4.12 -17.61
N ASP A 196 4.69 3.13 -17.51
CA ASP A 196 4.32 1.72 -17.36
C ASP A 196 4.44 1.23 -15.89
N ASN A 197 4.41 2.13 -14.90
CA ASN A 197 4.56 1.80 -13.47
C ASN A 197 3.55 0.74 -13.02
N GLY A 198 2.27 0.91 -13.35
CA GLY A 198 1.22 -0.05 -12.99
C GLY A 198 1.42 -1.42 -13.65
N LYS A 199 1.91 -1.45 -14.90
CA LYS A 199 2.24 -2.70 -15.59
C LYS A 199 3.42 -3.42 -14.92
N LEU A 200 4.48 -2.67 -14.60
CA LEU A 200 5.64 -3.19 -13.87
C LEU A 200 5.20 -3.80 -12.52
N LEU A 201 4.40 -3.08 -11.76
CA LEU A 201 3.93 -3.53 -10.45
C LEU A 201 3.06 -4.79 -10.54
N ASN A 202 2.14 -4.86 -11.51
CA ASN A 202 1.32 -6.05 -11.75
C ASN A 202 2.16 -7.28 -12.14
N ASN A 203 3.16 -7.10 -13.01
CA ASN A 203 4.07 -8.18 -13.39
C ASN A 203 4.93 -8.62 -12.20
N LEU A 204 5.41 -7.68 -11.39
CA LEU A 204 6.23 -7.93 -10.21
C LEU A 204 5.45 -8.73 -9.16
N THR A 205 4.24 -8.33 -8.84
CA THR A 205 3.37 -9.05 -7.90
C THR A 205 2.98 -10.43 -8.41
N THR A 206 2.74 -10.57 -9.71
CA THR A 206 2.51 -11.87 -10.35
C THR A 206 3.72 -12.80 -10.20
N TRP A 207 4.94 -12.28 -10.43
CA TRP A 207 6.16 -13.07 -10.23
C TRP A 207 6.35 -13.46 -8.77
N LEU A 208 6.14 -12.54 -7.84
CA LEU A 208 6.22 -12.81 -6.40
C LEU A 208 5.25 -13.90 -5.94
N GLY A 209 4.06 -13.96 -6.51
CA GLY A 209 3.03 -14.97 -6.19
C GLY A 209 3.33 -16.38 -6.71
N LYS A 210 4.22 -16.54 -7.69
CA LYS A 210 4.58 -17.87 -8.24
C LYS A 210 5.51 -18.62 -7.30
N LYS A 211 5.25 -19.90 -7.08
CA LYS A 211 6.17 -20.79 -6.36
C LYS A 211 7.41 -21.09 -7.22
N GLU A 212 8.54 -21.19 -6.57
CA GLU A 212 9.83 -21.53 -7.19
C GLU A 212 10.48 -22.71 -6.47
N SER A 213 11.15 -23.57 -7.22
CA SER A 213 11.93 -24.68 -6.68
C SER A 213 13.40 -24.34 -6.41
N GLN A 214 13.95 -23.39 -7.18
CA GLN A 214 15.33 -22.94 -7.04
C GLN A 214 15.54 -22.17 -5.75
N SER A 215 16.74 -22.25 -5.19
CA SER A 215 17.09 -21.69 -3.90
C SER A 215 17.83 -20.35 -3.93
N SER A 216 18.43 -19.99 -5.08
CA SER A 216 19.17 -18.75 -5.26
C SER A 216 18.94 -18.13 -6.64
N MET A 217 19.33 -16.86 -6.81
CA MET A 217 19.27 -16.18 -8.11
C MET A 217 20.17 -16.88 -9.14
N LYS A 218 21.32 -17.36 -8.71
CA LYS A 218 22.26 -18.09 -9.57
C LYS A 218 21.63 -19.35 -10.19
N ASP A 219 20.78 -20.05 -9.45
CA ASP A 219 20.17 -21.31 -9.89
C ASP A 219 19.00 -21.10 -10.87
N MET A 220 18.54 -19.87 -11.04
CA MET A 220 17.39 -19.56 -11.90
C MET A 220 17.74 -19.41 -13.39
N GLY A 221 19.00 -19.60 -13.78
CA GLY A 221 19.40 -19.68 -15.18
C GLY A 221 19.34 -18.36 -15.95
N ILE A 222 19.35 -17.22 -15.27
CA ILE A 222 19.42 -15.90 -15.89
C ILE A 222 20.82 -15.28 -15.76
N LYS A 223 21.10 -14.28 -16.59
CA LYS A 223 22.31 -13.48 -16.44
C LYS A 223 22.30 -12.77 -15.09
N LEU A 224 23.31 -13.03 -14.26
CA LEU A 224 23.48 -12.34 -12.97
C LEU A 224 23.82 -10.87 -13.19
N ASP A 225 23.54 -10.09 -12.16
CA ASP A 225 23.90 -8.67 -12.10
C ASP A 225 25.38 -8.47 -11.72
N HIS A 226 25.80 -7.21 -11.66
CA HIS A 226 27.08 -6.79 -11.10
C HIS A 226 26.89 -6.28 -9.67
N LYS A 227 27.92 -6.38 -8.87
CA LYS A 227 27.95 -5.70 -7.58
C LYS A 227 28.00 -4.19 -7.83
N THR A 228 27.07 -3.44 -7.25
CA THR A 228 27.04 -1.98 -7.36
C THR A 228 28.28 -1.38 -6.71
N PRO A 229 29.06 -0.52 -7.38
CA PRO A 229 30.17 0.17 -6.74
C PRO A 229 29.66 1.12 -5.65
N LEU A 230 30.30 1.08 -4.50
CA LEU A 230 29.92 1.90 -3.34
C LEU A 230 31.05 2.90 -3.04
N LEU A 231 30.65 4.11 -2.72
CA LEU A 231 31.56 5.11 -2.17
C LEU A 231 31.95 4.72 -0.74
N ASN A 232 33.09 5.21 -0.24
CA ASN A 232 33.59 4.82 1.07
C ASN A 232 32.59 5.09 2.20
N PHE A 233 31.90 6.23 2.17
CA PHE A 233 30.90 6.60 3.18
C PHE A 233 29.57 5.79 3.11
N GLU A 234 29.37 4.99 2.07
CA GLU A 234 28.23 4.08 1.96
C GLU A 234 28.47 2.75 2.67
N GLN A 235 29.68 2.47 3.10
CA GLN A 235 29.93 1.33 3.99
C GLN A 235 29.38 1.65 5.37
N PRO A 236 28.67 0.72 6.03
CA PRO A 236 28.02 0.99 7.31
C PRO A 236 28.96 1.60 8.36
N GLU A 237 30.15 1.06 8.48
CA GLU A 237 31.17 1.46 9.46
C GLU A 237 31.77 2.84 9.17
N ASN A 238 31.79 3.24 7.90
CA ASN A 238 32.36 4.50 7.44
C ASN A 238 31.30 5.57 7.16
N SER A 239 30.05 5.24 7.38
CA SER A 239 28.93 6.17 7.13
C SER A 239 29.05 7.40 8.04
N ILE A 240 28.71 8.56 7.47
CA ILE A 240 28.78 9.86 8.18
C ILE A 240 27.37 10.38 8.49
N GLU A 241 27.25 11.10 9.60
CA GLU A 241 25.99 11.74 9.99
C GLU A 241 25.57 12.76 8.92
N PRO A 242 24.34 12.67 8.39
CA PRO A 242 23.86 13.61 7.40
C PRO A 242 23.44 14.93 8.03
N GLN A 243 23.44 15.97 7.24
CA GLN A 243 22.78 17.22 7.60
C GLN A 243 21.25 17.06 7.52
N LYS A 244 20.54 17.85 8.30
CA LYS A 244 19.07 17.92 8.22
C LYS A 244 18.64 18.64 6.94
N GLU A 245 17.58 18.18 6.35
CA GLU A 245 16.88 18.95 5.31
C GLU A 245 16.19 20.17 5.93
N PRO A 246 16.27 21.34 5.30
CA PRO A 246 15.74 22.56 5.88
C PRO A 246 14.21 22.72 5.80
N TRP A 247 13.54 21.87 5.04
CA TRP A 247 12.13 22.04 4.70
C TRP A 247 11.14 21.54 5.76
N THR A 248 11.56 20.70 6.69
CA THR A 248 10.68 20.11 7.70
C THR A 248 11.34 20.07 9.06
N ASN A 249 10.63 20.57 10.05
CA ASN A 249 10.97 20.41 11.46
C ASN A 249 9.76 19.83 12.20
N PRO A 250 9.95 18.95 13.19
CA PRO A 250 8.87 18.51 14.05
C PRO A 250 8.25 19.70 14.77
N ILE A 251 6.94 19.66 14.97
CA ILE A 251 6.25 20.64 15.81
C ILE A 251 6.49 20.32 17.30
N GLU A 252 6.25 21.30 18.15
CA GLU A 252 6.35 21.11 19.60
C GLU A 252 5.44 19.97 20.09
N GLY A 253 6.01 19.11 20.95
CA GLY A 253 5.31 17.96 21.52
C GLY A 253 5.35 16.70 20.68
N TYR A 254 5.78 16.73 19.39
CA TYR A 254 5.93 15.53 18.59
C TYR A 254 7.15 14.70 19.04
N LYS A 255 6.91 13.44 19.31
CA LYS A 255 7.94 12.45 19.67
C LYS A 255 7.85 11.26 18.73
N TRP A 256 8.77 11.14 17.80
CA TRP A 256 8.79 10.11 16.76
C TRP A 256 8.70 8.67 17.28
N TYR A 257 9.08 8.44 18.53
CA TYR A 257 9.06 7.15 19.21
C TYR A 257 7.81 6.92 20.08
N ASP A 258 6.90 7.90 20.16
CA ASP A 258 5.67 7.84 20.97
C ASP A 258 4.45 8.24 20.14
N ARG A 259 3.74 7.23 19.66
CA ARG A 259 2.57 7.36 18.79
C ARG A 259 1.42 8.15 19.43
N SER A 260 1.37 8.23 20.75
CA SER A 260 0.35 9.02 21.46
C SER A 260 0.50 10.54 21.25
N THR A 261 1.71 10.97 20.83
CA THR A 261 2.03 12.37 20.54
C THR A 261 1.73 12.75 19.09
N PHE A 262 1.41 11.78 18.24
CA PHE A 262 1.10 12.03 16.83
C PHE A 262 -0.26 12.73 16.70
N LYS A 263 -0.42 13.55 15.70
CA LYS A 263 -1.69 14.24 15.48
C LYS A 263 -2.81 13.24 15.24
N LYS A 264 -3.90 13.44 15.94
CA LYS A 264 -5.10 12.62 15.81
C LYS A 264 -5.51 12.48 14.33
N GLY A 265 -5.82 11.26 13.89
CA GLY A 265 -6.17 10.96 12.50
C GLY A 265 -4.98 10.90 11.54
N SER A 266 -3.73 11.10 11.99
CA SER A 266 -2.55 10.89 11.15
C SER A 266 -2.21 9.42 11.01
N TYR A 267 -1.43 9.09 9.98
CA TYR A 267 -1.13 7.71 9.59
C TYR A 267 -0.51 6.89 10.72
N GLY A 268 0.39 7.44 11.49
CA GLY A 268 1.08 6.73 12.57
C GLY A 268 0.40 6.81 13.93
N SER A 269 -0.67 7.59 14.08
CA SER A 269 -1.35 7.84 15.36
C SER A 269 -1.98 6.57 15.92
N ASP A 270 -1.91 6.41 17.24
CA ASP A 270 -2.68 5.41 18.00
C ASP A 270 -4.11 5.91 18.33
N GLN A 271 -4.35 7.20 18.14
CA GLN A 271 -5.67 7.80 18.31
C GLN A 271 -6.43 7.70 16.99
N GLN A 272 -7.31 6.72 16.90
CA GLN A 272 -8.26 6.68 15.80
C GLN A 272 -9.23 7.85 15.92
N GLY A 273 -9.15 8.76 14.96
CA GLY A 273 -10.15 9.78 14.80
C GLY A 273 -11.46 9.18 14.31
N ALA A 274 -12.55 9.59 14.89
CA ALA A 274 -13.82 9.45 14.23
C ALA A 274 -13.79 10.39 13.01
N ASP A 275 -13.75 9.84 11.80
CA ASP A 275 -13.97 10.60 10.56
C ASP A 275 -13.10 11.87 10.45
N ASP A 276 -11.80 11.74 10.70
CA ASP A 276 -10.94 12.83 11.13
C ASP A 276 -10.37 13.61 9.97
N GLY A 277 -11.24 14.37 9.32
CA GLY A 277 -10.80 15.52 8.54
C GLY A 277 -9.95 15.23 7.31
N VAL A 278 -9.78 13.98 6.89
CA VAL A 278 -9.64 13.67 5.49
C VAL A 278 -11.02 13.93 4.91
N ASP A 279 -11.22 15.13 4.42
CA ASP A 279 -12.43 15.49 3.72
C ASP A 279 -12.81 14.31 2.83
N ASP A 280 -14.01 13.74 3.02
CA ASP A 280 -14.57 12.71 2.14
C ASP A 280 -14.55 13.16 0.66
N LYS A 281 -14.31 14.44 0.43
CA LYS A 281 -14.07 15.08 -0.87
C LYS A 281 -12.65 14.88 -1.42
N SER A 282 -11.63 14.50 -0.60
CA SER A 282 -10.28 14.22 -1.07
C SER A 282 -9.93 12.72 -1.02
N SER A 283 -10.72 11.88 -0.37
CA SER A 283 -10.72 10.45 -0.58
C SER A 283 -11.39 10.17 -1.92
N SER A 284 -10.68 10.44 -2.99
CA SER A 284 -10.90 9.72 -4.22
C SER A 284 -10.28 8.31 -4.15
N TYR A 285 -10.51 7.54 -3.05
CA TYR A 285 -11.02 6.25 -3.34
C TYR A 285 -12.21 6.60 -4.25
N GLN A 286 -12.05 6.43 -5.52
CA GLN A 286 -13.19 5.89 -6.20
C GLN A 286 -13.50 4.71 -5.30
N LYS A 287 -14.44 4.91 -4.34
CA LYS A 287 -15.33 3.86 -3.94
C LYS A 287 -15.54 3.17 -5.27
N GLN A 288 -14.78 2.11 -5.53
CA GLN A 288 -15.16 1.24 -6.63
C GLN A 288 -16.59 1.06 -6.29
N ASN A 289 -17.48 1.63 -7.08
CA ASN A 289 -18.88 1.74 -6.74
C ASN A 289 -19.29 0.34 -6.42
N GLY A 290 -19.33 0.02 -5.11
CA GLY A 290 -19.50 -1.33 -4.67
C GLY A 290 -20.72 -1.80 -5.43
N LYS A 291 -20.51 -2.69 -6.40
CA LYS A 291 -21.59 -3.16 -7.26
C LYS A 291 -22.46 -4.04 -6.40
N VAL A 292 -23.72 -3.72 -6.34
CA VAL A 292 -24.73 -4.53 -5.64
C VAL A 292 -25.50 -5.30 -6.69
N GLU A 293 -25.49 -6.61 -6.57
CA GLU A 293 -26.28 -7.52 -7.40
C GLU A 293 -27.29 -8.21 -6.50
N LEU A 294 -28.52 -8.34 -6.99
CA LEU A 294 -29.62 -9.01 -6.30
C LEU A 294 -30.02 -10.27 -7.08
N THR A 295 -30.13 -11.39 -6.36
CA THR A 295 -30.73 -12.61 -6.90
C THR A 295 -32.05 -12.82 -6.16
N LEU A 296 -33.15 -12.54 -6.86
CA LEU A 296 -34.52 -12.69 -6.36
C LEU A 296 -35.15 -13.96 -6.97
N PRO A 297 -36.07 -14.65 -6.26
CA PRO A 297 -36.82 -15.74 -6.85
C PRO A 297 -37.80 -15.23 -7.92
N GLN A 298 -38.10 -16.07 -8.91
CA GLN A 298 -38.97 -15.72 -10.04
C GLN A 298 -40.41 -15.48 -9.65
N ASN A 299 -40.88 -16.03 -8.55
CA ASN A 299 -42.25 -15.88 -8.10
C ASN A 299 -42.30 -15.52 -6.61
N ILE A 300 -42.69 -14.30 -6.33
CA ILE A 300 -42.84 -13.78 -4.96
C ILE A 300 -44.34 -13.55 -4.72
N GLN A 301 -44.93 -14.35 -3.81
CA GLN A 301 -46.31 -14.22 -3.43
C GLN A 301 -46.47 -13.46 -2.11
N PRO A 302 -47.50 -12.59 -1.96
CA PRO A 302 -47.81 -11.92 -0.72
C PRO A 302 -47.99 -12.94 0.42
N HIS A 303 -47.55 -12.55 1.59
CA HIS A 303 -47.64 -13.32 2.84
C HIS A 303 -46.85 -14.63 2.88
N HIS A 304 -46.13 -15.01 1.82
CA HIS A 304 -45.25 -16.17 1.79
C HIS A 304 -43.78 -15.77 1.97
N PRO A 305 -43.03 -16.47 2.83
CA PRO A 305 -41.57 -16.26 2.95
C PRO A 305 -40.82 -16.60 1.67
N PHE A 306 -39.85 -15.80 1.32
CA PHE A 306 -38.91 -16.06 0.24
C PHE A 306 -37.50 -15.65 0.65
N GLN A 307 -36.51 -16.26 0.01
CA GLN A 307 -35.10 -15.91 0.21
C GLN A 307 -34.58 -15.18 -1.02
N PHE A 308 -33.67 -14.26 -0.78
CA PHE A 308 -32.93 -13.59 -1.82
C PHE A 308 -31.51 -13.31 -1.36
N THR A 309 -30.60 -13.18 -2.33
CA THR A 309 -29.18 -12.99 -2.06
C THR A 309 -28.75 -11.62 -2.57
N ILE A 310 -27.96 -10.93 -1.74
CA ILE A 310 -27.25 -9.70 -2.09
C ILE A 310 -25.79 -10.05 -2.25
N LYS A 311 -25.24 -9.80 -3.41
CA LYS A 311 -23.79 -9.88 -3.68
C LYS A 311 -23.25 -8.45 -3.74
N LEU A 312 -22.21 -8.19 -2.97
CA LEU A 312 -21.47 -6.94 -2.91
C LEU A 312 -20.08 -7.18 -3.47
N THR A 313 -19.65 -6.40 -4.44
CA THR A 313 -18.32 -6.52 -5.07
C THR A 313 -17.66 -5.14 -5.14
N GLY A 314 -16.31 -5.10 -5.23
CA GLY A 314 -15.57 -3.85 -5.29
C GLY A 314 -15.44 -3.13 -3.93
N TYR A 315 -15.48 -3.88 -2.85
CA TYR A 315 -15.18 -3.40 -1.50
C TYR A 315 -13.74 -3.74 -1.11
N GLU A 316 -13.30 -3.19 -0.01
CA GLU A 316 -11.98 -3.48 0.52
C GLU A 316 -11.86 -4.97 0.90
N PRO A 317 -10.80 -5.68 0.45
CA PRO A 317 -10.57 -7.07 0.82
C PRO A 317 -10.44 -7.29 2.32
N ASN A 318 -10.97 -8.41 2.82
CA ASN A 318 -10.90 -8.83 4.22
C ASN A 318 -11.42 -7.79 5.23
N SER A 319 -12.31 -6.90 4.79
CA SER A 319 -12.92 -5.85 5.60
C SER A 319 -14.32 -6.22 6.07
N THR A 320 -14.96 -5.35 6.85
CA THR A 320 -16.36 -5.53 7.28
C THR A 320 -17.19 -4.36 6.77
N ILE A 321 -18.24 -4.68 6.00
CA ILE A 321 -19.25 -3.71 5.54
C ILE A 321 -20.32 -3.64 6.61
N ASN A 322 -20.35 -2.55 7.37
CA ASN A 322 -21.30 -2.36 8.45
C ASN A 322 -22.57 -1.65 7.98
N ASP A 323 -23.65 -1.85 8.75
CA ASP A 323 -24.97 -1.20 8.62
C ASP A 323 -25.60 -1.34 7.23
N VAL A 324 -25.50 -2.55 6.64
CA VAL A 324 -26.24 -2.89 5.42
C VAL A 324 -27.68 -3.24 5.78
N ARG A 325 -28.64 -2.59 5.13
CA ARG A 325 -30.08 -2.79 5.33
C ARG A 325 -30.82 -2.87 4.01
N VAL A 326 -31.90 -3.60 3.99
CA VAL A 326 -32.78 -3.77 2.82
C VAL A 326 -34.20 -3.34 3.17
N GLY A 327 -34.85 -2.65 2.24
CA GLY A 327 -36.26 -2.29 2.33
C GLY A 327 -37.01 -2.69 1.07
N LEU A 328 -38.26 -3.13 1.24
CA LEU A 328 -39.20 -3.44 0.16
C LEU A 328 -40.38 -2.50 0.28
N TYR A 329 -40.65 -1.70 -0.73
CA TYR A 329 -41.65 -0.66 -0.65
C TYR A 329 -42.34 -0.39 -1.98
N LYS A 330 -43.60 0.06 -1.93
CA LYS A 330 -44.36 0.52 -3.10
C LYS A 330 -43.89 1.89 -3.57
N ASP A 331 -44.20 2.22 -4.83
CA ASP A 331 -44.13 3.60 -5.28
C ASP A 331 -44.93 4.48 -4.33
N GLY A 332 -44.38 5.63 -3.93
CA GLY A 332 -44.94 6.46 -2.85
C GLY A 332 -44.42 6.15 -1.43
N GLY A 333 -43.53 5.13 -1.28
CA GLY A 333 -42.74 4.91 -0.05
C GLY A 333 -43.36 3.99 0.99
N LYS A 334 -44.57 3.44 0.78
CA LYS A 334 -45.21 2.48 1.71
C LYS A 334 -44.37 1.23 1.83
N GLN A 335 -43.82 0.94 3.01
CA GLN A 335 -43.08 -0.29 3.30
C GLN A 335 -44.01 -1.50 3.27
N ILE A 336 -43.59 -2.54 2.52
CA ILE A 336 -44.36 -3.80 2.40
C ILE A 336 -43.50 -5.01 2.80
N GLY A 337 -42.22 -4.86 3.00
CA GLY A 337 -41.28 -5.93 3.34
C GLY A 337 -41.10 -6.12 4.83
N SER A 338 -41.19 -7.35 5.29
CA SER A 338 -40.85 -7.84 6.63
C SER A 338 -39.71 -8.82 6.52
N PHE A 339 -38.75 -8.78 7.42
CA PHE A 339 -37.51 -9.60 7.39
C PHE A 339 -37.47 -10.49 8.63
N SER A 340 -36.98 -11.72 8.44
CA SER A 340 -36.83 -12.68 9.53
C SER A 340 -35.42 -12.67 10.08
N SER A 341 -35.28 -12.52 11.39
CA SER A 341 -34.05 -12.73 12.14
C SER A 341 -33.87 -14.20 12.59
N ASN A 342 -34.96 -14.96 12.67
CA ASN A 342 -35.04 -16.38 12.98
C ASN A 342 -36.21 -17.01 12.18
N ARG A 343 -36.06 -18.24 11.69
CA ARG A 343 -36.90 -18.91 10.69
C ARG A 343 -38.42 -18.67 10.69
N ASN A 344 -39.01 -18.12 11.74
CA ASN A 344 -40.47 -17.91 11.83
C ASN A 344 -40.92 -16.57 12.43
N GLN A 345 -40.00 -15.65 12.77
CA GLN A 345 -40.38 -14.34 13.31
C GLN A 345 -40.02 -13.23 12.36
N PHE A 346 -40.99 -12.56 11.79
CA PHE A 346 -40.83 -11.42 10.91
C PHE A 346 -41.09 -10.14 11.68
N ASN A 347 -40.25 -9.11 11.44
CA ASN A 347 -40.49 -7.76 11.96
C ASN A 347 -41.75 -7.12 11.30
N THR A 348 -42.19 -6.01 11.82
CA THR A 348 -43.19 -5.14 11.13
C THR A 348 -42.60 -4.68 9.78
N PRO A 349 -43.43 -4.38 8.76
CA PRO A 349 -42.94 -3.87 7.49
C PRO A 349 -42.03 -2.64 7.68
N GLY A 350 -40.82 -2.74 7.09
CA GLY A 350 -39.77 -1.75 7.26
C GLY A 350 -38.44 -2.23 6.66
N TYR A 351 -37.35 -1.58 7.04
CA TYR A 351 -36.03 -2.07 6.69
C TYR A 351 -35.62 -3.31 7.50
N SER A 352 -34.79 -4.17 6.90
CA SER A 352 -34.17 -5.29 7.61
C SER A 352 -33.37 -4.79 8.82
N PRO A 353 -33.17 -5.66 9.84
CA PRO A 353 -32.11 -5.41 10.83
C PRO A 353 -30.77 -5.08 10.15
N SER A 354 -29.97 -4.27 10.81
CA SER A 354 -28.62 -3.95 10.36
C SER A 354 -27.76 -5.21 10.25
N GLN A 355 -27.04 -5.35 9.13
CA GLN A 355 -26.15 -6.46 8.87
C GLN A 355 -24.70 -5.95 8.80
N SER A 356 -23.77 -6.72 9.38
CA SER A 356 -22.34 -6.55 9.20
C SER A 356 -21.81 -7.73 8.40
N ILE A 357 -21.25 -7.48 7.21
CA ILE A 357 -20.91 -8.51 6.23
C ILE A 357 -19.41 -8.45 5.99
N LYS A 358 -18.70 -9.57 6.15
CA LYS A 358 -17.25 -9.65 5.89
C LYS A 358 -17.00 -9.89 4.40
N THR A 359 -16.07 -9.14 3.83
CA THR A 359 -15.55 -9.35 2.49
C THR A 359 -14.47 -10.44 2.48
N ASN A 360 -14.37 -11.15 1.38
CA ASN A 360 -13.29 -12.08 1.10
C ASN A 360 -12.03 -11.34 0.60
N GLY A 361 -10.97 -12.11 0.29
CA GLY A 361 -9.71 -11.57 -0.24
C GLY A 361 -9.81 -10.89 -1.62
N ALA A 362 -10.97 -11.01 -2.32
CA ALA A 362 -11.26 -10.32 -3.58
C ALA A 362 -12.14 -9.07 -3.38
N GLY A 363 -12.44 -8.69 -2.13
CA GLY A 363 -13.33 -7.57 -1.84
C GLY A 363 -14.80 -7.87 -2.15
N GLU A 364 -15.20 -9.13 -2.16
CA GLU A 364 -16.56 -9.58 -2.38
C GLU A 364 -17.20 -10.06 -1.09
N ALA A 365 -18.49 -9.81 -0.94
CA ALA A 365 -19.31 -10.31 0.15
C ALA A 365 -20.67 -10.74 -0.36
N SER A 366 -21.31 -11.68 0.33
CA SER A 366 -22.65 -12.15 0.01
C SER A 366 -23.44 -12.40 1.27
N ILE A 367 -24.72 -12.05 1.25
CA ILE A 367 -25.65 -12.33 2.33
C ILE A 367 -26.99 -12.78 1.76
N THR A 368 -27.57 -13.83 2.33
CA THR A 368 -28.92 -14.29 2.01
C THR A 368 -29.87 -13.88 3.13
N LEU A 369 -30.93 -13.20 2.76
CA LEU A 369 -31.97 -12.75 3.68
C LEU A 369 -33.29 -13.47 3.40
N THR A 370 -34.06 -13.71 4.45
CA THR A 370 -35.45 -14.20 4.33
C THR A 370 -36.37 -13.02 4.54
N ALA A 371 -37.24 -12.79 3.58
CA ALA A 371 -38.25 -11.73 3.61
C ALA A 371 -39.65 -12.27 3.35
N ARG A 372 -40.63 -11.46 3.68
CA ARG A 372 -42.04 -11.65 3.36
C ARG A 372 -42.64 -10.32 2.99
N VAL A 373 -43.40 -10.24 1.90
CA VAL A 373 -44.13 -9.02 1.53
C VAL A 373 -45.61 -9.11 2.01
N THR A 374 -46.15 -7.99 2.45
CA THR A 374 -47.53 -7.88 2.93
C THR A 374 -48.50 -7.46 1.82
N ASP A 375 -48.03 -7.22 0.62
CA ASP A 375 -48.78 -6.74 -0.51
C ASP A 375 -48.17 -7.28 -1.82
N GLU A 376 -48.91 -7.20 -2.94
CA GLU A 376 -48.39 -7.60 -4.24
C GLU A 376 -47.13 -6.79 -4.62
N ILE A 377 -46.23 -7.42 -5.37
CA ILE A 377 -44.94 -6.80 -5.78
C ILE A 377 -45.08 -5.88 -7.01
N LYS A 378 -46.25 -5.84 -7.63
CA LYS A 378 -46.51 -4.85 -8.68
C LYS A 378 -46.25 -3.45 -8.17
N ASP A 379 -45.47 -2.64 -8.89
CA ASP A 379 -45.04 -1.29 -8.49
C ASP A 379 -44.23 -1.24 -7.16
N ALA A 380 -43.61 -2.36 -6.82
CA ALA A 380 -42.73 -2.44 -5.66
C ALA A 380 -41.26 -2.26 -6.05
N ASN A 381 -40.49 -1.73 -5.13
CA ASN A 381 -39.05 -1.52 -5.23
C ASN A 381 -38.33 -2.22 -4.11
N ILE A 382 -37.15 -2.74 -4.41
CA ILE A 382 -36.16 -3.18 -3.42
C ILE A 382 -35.04 -2.14 -3.33
N ARG A 383 -34.68 -1.76 -2.12
CA ARG A 383 -33.58 -0.83 -1.86
C ARG A 383 -32.58 -1.42 -0.91
N VAL A 384 -31.32 -1.39 -1.30
CA VAL A 384 -30.18 -1.73 -0.44
C VAL A 384 -29.49 -0.43 -0.04
N LYS A 385 -29.23 -0.25 1.24
CA LYS A 385 -28.50 0.91 1.76
C LYS A 385 -27.43 0.50 2.77
N GLN A 386 -26.40 1.34 2.89
CA GLN A 386 -25.40 1.27 3.95
C GLN A 386 -25.48 2.58 4.74
N GLY A 387 -25.87 2.50 6.00
CA GLY A 387 -26.17 3.69 6.78
C GLY A 387 -27.23 4.56 6.10
N LYS A 388 -26.89 5.81 5.82
CA LYS A 388 -27.74 6.74 5.06
C LYS A 388 -27.61 6.63 3.54
N LYS A 389 -26.55 5.99 3.04
CA LYS A 389 -26.24 5.89 1.59
C LYS A 389 -27.08 4.80 0.93
N ILE A 390 -27.73 5.14 -0.18
CA ILE A 390 -28.42 4.17 -1.04
C ILE A 390 -27.37 3.53 -1.95
N LEU A 391 -27.24 2.20 -1.90
CA LEU A 391 -26.36 1.42 -2.76
C LEU A 391 -27.04 0.97 -4.04
N LEU A 392 -28.32 0.55 -3.93
CA LEU A 392 -29.13 0.11 -5.05
C LEU A 392 -30.60 0.44 -4.79
N THR A 393 -31.33 0.82 -5.83
CA THR A 393 -32.80 0.77 -5.89
C THR A 393 -33.19 0.13 -7.23
N GLN A 394 -34.01 -0.91 -7.17
CA GLN A 394 -34.45 -1.67 -8.34
C GLN A 394 -35.95 -1.97 -8.24
N LYS A 395 -36.69 -1.87 -9.34
CA LYS A 395 -38.08 -2.34 -9.40
C LYS A 395 -38.16 -3.86 -9.32
N MET A 396 -39.13 -4.38 -8.61
CA MET A 396 -39.29 -5.83 -8.42
C MET A 396 -39.99 -6.52 -9.61
N ASN A 397 -40.57 -5.74 -10.52
CA ASN A 397 -41.36 -6.26 -11.67
C ASN A 397 -40.58 -6.24 -13.00
N GLU A 398 -39.35 -5.74 -13.05
CA GLU A 398 -38.55 -5.69 -14.28
C GLU A 398 -37.64 -6.91 -14.36
N ASN A 399 -38.07 -7.89 -15.16
CA ASN A 399 -37.31 -9.04 -15.66
C ASN A 399 -36.82 -10.06 -14.62
N PHE A 400 -37.72 -10.94 -14.28
CA PHE A 400 -37.31 -12.28 -13.83
C PHE A 400 -38.03 -13.36 -14.63
#